data_4abf053c67e542ee4a91066fedd31802
#
_entry.id   4abf053c67e542ee4a91066fedd31802
#
_cell.length_a   1.000
_cell.length_b   1.000
_cell.length_c   1.000
_cell.angle_alpha   90.00
_cell.angle_beta   90.00
_cell.angle_gamma   90.00
#
_symmetry.space_group_name_H-M   'P 1'
#
loop_
_entity.id
_entity.type
_entity.pdbx_description
1 polymer ?
#
loop_
_entity_poly.entity_id
_entity_poly.type
_entity_poly.pdbx_seq_one_letter_code
_entity_poly.pdbx_strand_id
1 'polypeptide(L)'
;MDKEFKIGQITFDLLDLLLMAGMSVSGLLIRFVFRTVVTDDWTIFWEPWIEKFSQGGFHALALDFYDYAPPFMYILYFISKLPMNAMTAYKGICCIFDFIAAVTAAGIIYDCTRSKIRAMGVYSIFMIMPTMIANSALWAQCDIIYTTLVLLSILFLFKNKPNLSLICYGIAFAFKLQTLFIFPLFIILWAKNKLKLKHFLWIVVMYFVAILPAWLAGRPLIELINIYVEQGTQDAYSLSLKWSNIYQLYGSTFFIQEYEKAGIWLILGILMLIMFFMAYRKYELNKELILLVGFFFAMLTAYFLPHMHERYGFLADIFAILYAFTTIKRFYYPLVHIMLSFSAYMEYLSKTFAGPIPYYALVELALIVLAGLEIYSYITGERDKRIMKREAVNG
;
A
#
# COMPACT_ATOMS: atom_id res chain seq x y z
N MET A 1 -3.81 -33.98 23.96
CA MET A 1 -5.01 -33.11 24.22
C MET A 1 -4.98 -32.01 23.16
N ASP A 2 -5.43 -32.37 21.95
CA ASP A 2 -5.34 -31.46 20.81
C ASP A 2 -6.67 -30.72 20.70
N LYS A 3 -6.80 -29.62 21.48
CA LYS A 3 -7.92 -28.71 21.27
C LYS A 3 -7.64 -27.98 19.97
N GLU A 4 -8.43 -28.29 18.96
CA GLU A 4 -8.43 -27.57 17.69
C GLU A 4 -9.37 -26.37 17.75
N PHE A 5 -8.92 -25.23 17.26
CA PHE A 5 -9.67 -23.98 17.18
C PHE A 5 -9.87 -23.61 15.71
N LYS A 6 -11.11 -23.45 15.29
CA LYS A 6 -11.43 -23.10 13.92
C LYS A 6 -11.71 -21.60 13.79
N ILE A 7 -10.88 -20.90 13.00
CA ILE A 7 -11.08 -19.50 12.66
C ILE A 7 -11.27 -19.39 11.14
N GLY A 8 -12.49 -19.12 10.72
CA GLY A 8 -12.87 -19.16 9.30
C GLY A 8 -12.70 -20.56 8.70
N GLN A 9 -11.79 -20.73 7.76
CA GLN A 9 -11.48 -22.01 7.10
C GLN A 9 -10.20 -22.66 7.63
N ILE A 10 -9.52 -22.05 8.59
CA ILE A 10 -8.22 -22.51 9.12
C ILE A 10 -8.45 -23.14 10.48
N THR A 11 -7.87 -24.33 10.69
CA THR A 11 -7.85 -25.00 11.99
C THR A 11 -6.48 -24.79 12.64
N PHE A 12 -6.48 -24.24 13.83
CA PHE A 12 -5.30 -23.95 14.64
C PHE A 12 -5.24 -24.89 15.84
N ASP A 13 -4.07 -25.37 16.17
CA ASP A 13 -3.81 -26.01 17.47
C ASP A 13 -3.38 -24.95 18.51
N LEU A 14 -3.19 -25.40 19.76
CA LEU A 14 -2.81 -24.49 20.85
C LEU A 14 -1.44 -23.85 20.59
N LEU A 15 -0.48 -24.57 20.01
CA LEU A 15 0.86 -24.05 19.72
C LEU A 15 0.79 -22.94 18.65
N ASP A 16 -0.01 -23.14 17.61
CA ASP A 16 -0.24 -22.11 16.59
C ASP A 16 -0.76 -20.80 17.21
N LEU A 17 -1.75 -20.92 18.11
CA LEU A 17 -2.33 -19.75 18.79
C LEU A 17 -1.31 -19.06 19.71
N LEU A 18 -0.51 -19.83 20.44
CA LEU A 18 0.55 -19.29 21.30
C LEU A 18 1.63 -18.57 20.47
N LEU A 19 2.05 -19.13 19.34
CA LEU A 19 3.00 -18.50 18.43
C LEU A 19 2.44 -17.18 17.85
N MET A 20 1.19 -17.19 17.37
CA MET A 20 0.55 -15.97 16.86
C MET A 20 0.37 -14.92 17.97
N ALA A 21 -0.02 -15.32 19.18
CA ALA A 21 -0.11 -14.43 20.33
C ALA A 21 1.25 -13.84 20.70
N GLY A 22 2.29 -14.66 20.73
CA GLY A 22 3.67 -14.21 20.99
C GLY A 22 4.14 -13.19 19.97
N MET A 23 3.89 -13.42 18.67
CA MET A 23 4.21 -12.47 17.60
C MET A 23 3.39 -11.17 17.72
N SER A 24 2.11 -11.27 18.08
CA SER A 24 1.25 -10.09 18.32
C SER A 24 1.79 -9.25 19.48
N VAL A 25 2.11 -9.89 20.61
CA VAL A 25 2.66 -9.20 21.79
C VAL A 25 4.01 -8.56 21.45
N SER A 26 4.90 -9.27 20.76
CA SER A 26 6.19 -8.72 20.34
C SER A 26 6.02 -7.50 19.44
N GLY A 27 5.16 -7.60 18.42
CA GLY A 27 4.85 -6.51 17.52
C GLY A 27 4.23 -5.29 18.22
N LEU A 28 3.34 -5.51 19.20
CA LEU A 28 2.74 -4.46 20.02
C LEU A 28 3.77 -3.81 20.96
N LEU A 29 4.65 -4.60 21.58
CA LEU A 29 5.70 -4.06 22.44
C LEU A 29 6.66 -3.16 21.67
N ILE A 30 7.09 -3.56 20.46
CA ILE A 30 7.94 -2.73 19.61
C ILE A 30 7.21 -1.41 19.28
N ARG A 31 5.94 -1.44 18.90
CA ARG A 31 5.15 -0.23 18.61
C ARG A 31 4.96 0.65 19.85
N PHE A 32 4.78 0.05 20.99
CA PHE A 32 4.65 0.77 22.27
C PHE A 32 5.91 1.57 22.63
N VAL A 33 7.11 1.08 22.26
CA VAL A 33 8.36 1.85 22.45
C VAL A 33 8.31 3.19 21.71
N PHE A 34 7.71 3.22 20.50
CA PHE A 34 7.63 4.42 19.67
C PHE A 34 6.44 5.33 19.95
N ARG A 35 5.57 5.01 20.93
CA ARG A 35 4.32 5.75 21.19
C ARG A 35 4.49 7.24 21.49
N THR A 36 5.65 7.62 22.03
CA THR A 36 5.97 8.99 22.43
C THR A 36 6.93 9.70 21.50
N VAL A 37 7.39 9.04 20.42
CA VAL A 37 8.29 9.65 19.46
C VAL A 37 7.52 10.68 18.63
N VAL A 38 7.99 11.93 18.66
CA VAL A 38 7.44 13.04 17.89
C VAL A 38 8.25 13.20 16.61
N THR A 39 7.58 13.39 15.48
CA THR A 39 8.19 13.64 14.17
C THR A 39 7.77 15.00 13.64
N ASP A 40 8.47 15.53 12.64
CA ASP A 40 8.17 16.84 12.06
C ASP A 40 6.73 16.87 11.50
N ASP A 41 6.28 15.80 10.81
CA ASP A 41 4.91 15.72 10.28
C ASP A 41 3.84 15.82 11.39
N TRP A 42 4.14 15.27 12.58
CA TRP A 42 3.23 15.39 13.72
C TRP A 42 3.07 16.83 14.16
N THR A 43 4.18 17.54 14.35
CA THR A 43 4.17 18.92 14.87
C THR A 43 3.71 19.94 13.84
N ILE A 44 3.98 19.70 12.55
CA ILE A 44 3.65 20.65 11.48
C ILE A 44 2.19 20.47 11.02
N PHE A 45 1.69 19.23 10.97
CA PHE A 45 0.40 18.93 10.35
C PHE A 45 -0.62 18.36 11.35
N TRP A 46 -0.36 17.16 11.93
CA TRP A 46 -1.40 16.44 12.65
C TRP A 46 -1.85 17.12 13.93
N GLU A 47 -0.93 17.56 14.76
CA GLU A 47 -1.24 18.23 16.04
C GLU A 47 -2.01 19.54 15.82
N PRO A 48 -1.58 20.48 14.94
CA PRO A 48 -2.35 21.68 14.62
C PRO A 48 -3.75 21.40 14.04
N TRP A 49 -3.89 20.35 13.21
CA TRP A 49 -5.19 19.98 12.66
C TRP A 49 -6.13 19.42 13.72
N ILE A 50 -5.61 18.57 14.62
CA ILE A 50 -6.39 18.04 15.77
C ILE A 50 -6.82 19.17 16.67
N GLU A 51 -5.97 20.17 16.93
CA GLU A 51 -6.31 21.33 17.74
C GLU A 51 -7.46 22.14 17.12
N LYS A 52 -7.42 22.41 15.81
CA LYS A 52 -8.52 23.06 15.09
C LYS A 52 -9.84 22.30 15.21
N PHE A 53 -9.81 20.96 15.13
CA PHE A 53 -11.00 20.14 15.37
C PHE A 53 -11.46 20.17 16.82
N SER A 54 -10.56 20.25 17.78
CA SER A 54 -10.92 20.41 19.20
C SER A 54 -11.70 21.68 19.45
N GLN A 55 -11.27 22.81 18.84
CA GLN A 55 -11.87 24.14 18.99
C GLN A 55 -13.13 24.29 18.13
N GLY A 56 -13.07 23.95 16.85
CA GLY A 56 -14.14 24.19 15.87
C GLY A 56 -15.16 23.05 15.71
N GLY A 57 -14.91 21.91 16.34
CA GLY A 57 -15.78 20.74 16.24
C GLY A 57 -15.94 20.23 14.81
N PHE A 58 -17.12 19.69 14.49
CA PHE A 58 -17.44 19.14 13.17
C PHE A 58 -17.40 20.20 12.06
N HIS A 59 -17.78 21.46 12.38
CA HIS A 59 -17.76 22.55 11.42
C HIS A 59 -16.36 22.93 10.94
N ALA A 60 -15.30 22.56 11.67
CA ALA A 60 -13.93 22.75 11.20
C ALA A 60 -13.63 22.01 9.88
N LEU A 61 -14.39 20.97 9.53
CA LEU A 61 -14.28 20.31 8.24
C LEU A 61 -14.58 21.22 7.03
N ALA A 62 -15.30 22.32 7.24
CA ALA A 62 -15.59 23.32 6.20
C ALA A 62 -14.43 24.29 5.94
N LEU A 63 -13.45 24.36 6.86
CA LEU A 63 -12.36 25.33 6.81
C LEU A 63 -11.20 24.81 5.95
N ASP A 64 -10.54 25.74 5.27
CA ASP A 64 -9.37 25.47 4.45
C ASP A 64 -8.08 25.53 5.29
N PHE A 65 -7.78 24.43 6.02
CA PHE A 65 -6.55 24.30 6.81
C PHE A 65 -5.84 22.95 6.62
N TYR A 66 -6.43 22.06 5.82
CA TYR A 66 -5.90 20.74 5.57
C TYR A 66 -5.90 20.42 4.07
N ASP A 67 -4.91 19.68 3.64
CA ASP A 67 -4.68 19.27 2.27
C ASP A 67 -4.91 17.76 2.03
N TYR A 68 -5.28 17.02 3.08
CA TYR A 68 -5.60 15.60 3.00
C TYR A 68 -7.08 15.36 2.66
N ALA A 69 -7.34 14.21 2.06
CA ALA A 69 -8.70 13.78 1.75
C ALA A 69 -9.56 13.65 3.03
N PRO A 70 -10.85 14.03 2.98
CA PRO A 70 -11.73 14.13 4.15
C PRO A 70 -11.80 12.90 5.04
N PRO A 71 -11.78 11.63 4.56
CA PRO A 71 -11.81 10.46 5.44
C PRO A 71 -10.69 10.42 6.47
N PHE A 72 -9.52 10.92 6.13
CA PHE A 72 -8.42 11.06 7.09
C PHE A 72 -8.74 12.11 8.16
N MET A 73 -9.34 13.23 7.77
CA MET A 73 -9.76 14.29 8.69
C MET A 73 -10.81 13.81 9.69
N TYR A 74 -11.67 12.88 9.32
CA TYR A 74 -12.65 12.32 10.27
C TYR A 74 -11.97 11.52 11.39
N ILE A 75 -10.86 10.86 11.10
CA ILE A 75 -10.04 10.19 12.13
C ILE A 75 -9.47 11.22 13.09
N LEU A 76 -8.90 12.33 12.58
CA LEU A 76 -8.34 13.38 13.43
C LEU A 76 -9.42 14.09 14.25
N TYR A 77 -10.60 14.35 13.65
CA TYR A 77 -11.75 14.86 14.38
C TYR A 77 -12.18 13.90 15.50
N PHE A 78 -12.29 12.61 15.22
CA PHE A 78 -12.62 11.62 16.27
C PHE A 78 -11.58 11.64 17.40
N ILE A 79 -10.30 11.66 17.08
CA ILE A 79 -9.22 11.72 18.05
C ILE A 79 -9.32 12.98 18.92
N SER A 80 -9.69 14.15 18.35
CA SER A 80 -9.85 15.40 19.08
C SER A 80 -10.92 15.35 20.19
N LYS A 81 -11.79 14.32 20.18
CA LYS A 81 -12.86 14.10 21.18
C LYS A 81 -12.50 13.03 22.21
N LEU A 82 -11.37 12.35 22.07
CA LEU A 82 -10.95 11.33 23.03
C LEU A 82 -10.29 11.97 24.27
N PRO A 83 -10.58 11.47 25.49
CA PRO A 83 -9.98 11.96 26.73
C PRO A 83 -8.58 11.37 26.97
N MET A 84 -7.72 11.38 25.93
CA MET A 84 -6.37 10.83 26.00
C MET A 84 -5.43 11.61 25.09
N ASN A 85 -4.11 11.36 25.22
CA ASN A 85 -3.11 12.00 24.37
C ASN A 85 -3.36 11.67 22.89
N ALA A 86 -3.49 12.70 22.06
CA ALA A 86 -3.88 12.59 20.65
C ALA A 86 -2.89 11.76 19.83
N MET A 87 -1.57 11.90 20.03
CA MET A 87 -0.56 11.13 19.32
C MET A 87 -0.66 9.64 19.68
N THR A 88 -0.85 9.32 20.94
CA THR A 88 -1.04 7.92 21.39
C THR A 88 -2.31 7.33 20.80
N ALA A 89 -3.41 8.09 20.76
CA ALA A 89 -4.67 7.66 20.14
C ALA A 89 -4.49 7.39 18.63
N TYR A 90 -3.84 8.32 17.94
CA TYR A 90 -3.60 8.20 16.51
C TYR A 90 -2.72 6.98 16.16
N LYS A 91 -1.57 6.84 16.83
CA LYS A 91 -0.68 5.68 16.65
C LYS A 91 -1.38 4.38 17.02
N GLY A 92 -2.25 4.40 18.03
CA GLY A 92 -3.11 3.28 18.40
C GLY A 92 -4.05 2.84 17.26
N ILE A 93 -4.69 3.81 16.58
CA ILE A 93 -5.52 3.54 15.39
C ILE A 93 -4.67 2.91 14.28
N CYS A 94 -3.50 3.47 13.98
CA CYS A 94 -2.61 2.89 12.97
C CYS A 94 -2.19 1.45 13.33
N CYS A 95 -1.87 1.17 14.61
CA CYS A 95 -1.55 -0.19 15.08
C CYS A 95 -2.74 -1.16 14.93
N ILE A 96 -4.00 -0.70 15.11
CA ILE A 96 -5.18 -1.51 14.83
C ILE A 96 -5.25 -1.88 13.36
N PHE A 97 -4.98 -0.93 12.46
CA PHE A 97 -4.92 -1.21 11.03
C PHE A 97 -3.76 -2.12 10.64
N ASP A 98 -2.58 -2.01 11.28
CA ASP A 98 -1.47 -2.97 11.12
C ASP A 98 -1.95 -4.40 11.41
N PHE A 99 -2.68 -4.59 12.52
CA PHE A 99 -3.21 -5.89 12.91
C PHE A 99 -4.26 -6.41 11.91
N ILE A 100 -5.19 -5.55 11.47
CA ILE A 100 -6.20 -5.91 10.46
C ILE A 100 -5.51 -6.29 9.15
N ALA A 101 -4.47 -5.54 8.73
CA ALA A 101 -3.67 -5.84 7.55
C ALA A 101 -2.99 -7.21 7.67
N ALA A 102 -2.38 -7.53 8.82
CA ALA A 102 -1.72 -8.80 9.07
C ALA A 102 -2.70 -10.00 8.97
N VAL A 103 -3.88 -9.88 9.59
CA VAL A 103 -4.93 -10.89 9.51
C VAL A 103 -5.46 -11.03 8.07
N THR A 104 -5.65 -9.91 7.37
CA THR A 104 -6.13 -9.91 5.98
C THR A 104 -5.10 -10.55 5.04
N ALA A 105 -3.80 -10.23 5.22
CA ALA A 105 -2.69 -10.85 4.48
C ALA A 105 -2.62 -12.37 4.72
N ALA A 106 -2.78 -12.82 5.97
CA ALA A 106 -2.88 -14.24 6.30
C ALA A 106 -4.05 -14.92 5.58
N GLY A 107 -5.21 -14.27 5.52
CA GLY A 107 -6.37 -14.74 4.78
C GLY A 107 -6.12 -14.85 3.27
N ILE A 108 -5.46 -13.86 2.66
CA ILE A 108 -5.06 -13.86 1.25
C ILE A 108 -4.12 -15.04 0.97
N ILE A 109 -3.07 -15.21 1.78
CA ILE A 109 -2.07 -16.27 1.56
C ILE A 109 -2.66 -17.66 1.80
N TYR A 110 -3.52 -17.82 2.81
CA TYR A 110 -4.24 -19.08 2.99
C TYR A 110 -5.13 -19.41 1.77
N ASP A 111 -5.82 -18.40 1.23
CA ASP A 111 -6.69 -18.60 0.06
C ASP A 111 -5.90 -18.93 -1.22
N CYS A 112 -4.66 -18.43 -1.34
CA CYS A 112 -3.76 -18.76 -2.44
C CYS A 112 -3.13 -20.16 -2.31
N THR A 113 -2.69 -20.53 -1.10
CA THR A 113 -1.73 -21.64 -0.90
C THR A 113 -2.32 -22.83 -0.15
N ARG A 114 -3.45 -22.62 0.54
CA ARG A 114 -4.06 -23.59 1.49
C ARG A 114 -3.09 -24.03 2.60
N SER A 115 -2.03 -23.29 2.84
CA SER A 115 -1.01 -23.58 3.85
C SER A 115 -1.20 -22.70 5.08
N LYS A 116 -1.54 -23.32 6.22
CA LYS A 116 -1.61 -22.68 7.55
C LYS A 116 -0.26 -22.02 7.91
N ILE A 117 0.84 -22.75 7.71
CA ILE A 117 2.19 -22.27 8.04
C ILE A 117 2.54 -20.99 7.27
N ARG A 118 2.21 -20.91 5.96
CA ARG A 118 2.44 -19.69 5.17
C ARG A 118 1.55 -18.54 5.64
N ALA A 119 0.31 -18.81 5.99
CA ALA A 119 -0.61 -17.80 6.52
C ALA A 119 -0.12 -17.23 7.86
N MET A 120 0.34 -18.09 8.78
CA MET A 120 0.94 -17.66 10.04
C MET A 120 2.26 -16.92 9.82
N GLY A 121 3.07 -17.37 8.85
CA GLY A 121 4.34 -16.73 8.50
C GLY A 121 4.15 -15.30 7.99
N VAL A 122 3.21 -15.06 7.07
CA VAL A 122 2.94 -13.70 6.58
C VAL A 122 2.38 -12.81 7.68
N TYR A 123 1.47 -13.34 8.53
CA TYR A 123 0.99 -12.63 9.71
C TYR A 123 2.15 -12.18 10.62
N SER A 124 3.06 -13.09 10.93
CA SER A 124 4.21 -12.82 11.79
C SER A 124 5.14 -11.75 11.20
N ILE A 125 5.41 -11.81 9.89
CA ILE A 125 6.22 -10.79 9.21
C ILE A 125 5.54 -9.42 9.27
N PHE A 126 4.25 -9.32 9.05
CA PHE A 126 3.52 -8.07 9.16
C PHE A 126 3.62 -7.45 10.57
N MET A 127 3.63 -8.28 11.61
CA MET A 127 3.76 -7.77 13.00
C MET A 127 5.12 -7.13 13.29
N ILE A 128 6.19 -7.56 12.61
CA ILE A 128 7.58 -7.11 12.88
C ILE A 128 8.26 -6.40 11.70
N MET A 129 7.55 -6.19 10.58
CA MET A 129 8.10 -5.56 9.39
C MET A 129 8.58 -4.14 9.69
N PRO A 130 9.85 -3.78 9.37
CA PRO A 130 10.41 -2.50 9.77
C PRO A 130 9.70 -1.30 9.12
N THR A 131 9.34 -1.37 7.84
CA THR A 131 8.62 -0.27 7.16
C THR A 131 7.20 -0.10 7.70
N MET A 132 6.51 -1.17 8.10
CA MET A 132 5.20 -1.08 8.74
C MET A 132 5.28 -0.41 10.11
N ILE A 133 6.22 -0.86 10.96
CA ILE A 133 6.44 -0.27 12.30
C ILE A 133 6.86 1.20 12.17
N ALA A 134 7.78 1.49 11.24
CA ALA A 134 8.24 2.86 11.02
C ALA A 134 7.10 3.76 10.52
N ASN A 135 6.26 3.30 9.60
CA ASN A 135 5.14 4.07 9.05
C ASN A 135 4.09 4.37 10.12
N SER A 136 3.60 3.36 10.83
CA SER A 136 2.49 3.48 11.79
C SER A 136 2.93 4.02 13.15
N ALA A 137 3.89 3.38 13.80
CA ALA A 137 4.20 3.63 15.20
C ALA A 137 5.31 4.67 15.41
N LEU A 138 6.33 4.71 14.56
CA LEU A 138 7.42 5.68 14.68
C LEU A 138 7.01 7.03 14.07
N TRP A 139 6.62 7.04 12.80
CA TRP A 139 6.35 8.24 12.02
C TRP A 139 4.95 8.83 12.22
N ALA A 140 3.97 8.00 12.59
CA ALA A 140 2.56 8.37 12.65
C ALA A 140 1.98 8.72 11.25
N GLN A 141 2.28 7.90 10.23
CA GLN A 141 1.69 8.01 8.89
C GLN A 141 0.43 7.15 8.76
N CYS A 142 -0.41 7.49 7.77
CA CYS A 142 -1.69 6.80 7.55
C CYS A 142 -1.65 5.76 6.43
N ASP A 143 -0.47 5.43 5.89
CA ASP A 143 -0.37 4.56 4.71
C ASP A 143 -0.95 3.18 4.95
N ILE A 144 -0.86 2.67 6.16
CA ILE A 144 -1.44 1.37 6.53
C ILE A 144 -2.97 1.35 6.39
N ILE A 145 -3.65 2.49 6.54
CA ILE A 145 -5.12 2.54 6.52
C ILE A 145 -5.63 2.24 5.10
N TYR A 146 -5.17 3.00 4.10
CA TYR A 146 -5.59 2.74 2.72
C TYR A 146 -5.06 1.40 2.22
N THR A 147 -3.85 0.99 2.63
CA THR A 147 -3.27 -0.30 2.25
C THR A 147 -4.09 -1.47 2.81
N THR A 148 -4.58 -1.37 4.04
CA THR A 148 -5.48 -2.39 4.61
C THR A 148 -6.76 -2.53 3.78
N LEU A 149 -7.34 -1.42 3.34
CA LEU A 149 -8.53 -1.43 2.47
C LEU A 149 -8.22 -2.03 1.09
N VAL A 150 -7.04 -1.77 0.55
CA VAL A 150 -6.55 -2.45 -0.66
C VAL A 150 -6.42 -3.96 -0.44
N LEU A 151 -5.84 -4.40 0.68
CA LEU A 151 -5.74 -5.83 1.01
C LEU A 151 -7.12 -6.49 1.14
N LEU A 152 -8.08 -5.82 1.79
CA LEU A 152 -9.46 -6.28 1.86
C LEU A 152 -10.09 -6.38 0.47
N SER A 153 -9.82 -5.43 -0.42
CA SER A 153 -10.27 -5.48 -1.82
C SER A 153 -9.74 -6.73 -2.52
N ILE A 154 -8.45 -7.04 -2.39
CA ILE A 154 -7.84 -8.26 -2.97
C ILE A 154 -8.42 -9.52 -2.34
N LEU A 155 -8.60 -9.56 -1.02
CA LEU A 155 -9.22 -10.70 -0.34
C LEU A 155 -10.65 -10.96 -0.85
N PHE A 156 -11.47 -9.92 -0.97
CA PHE A 156 -12.84 -10.06 -1.49
C PHE A 156 -12.86 -10.44 -2.97
N LEU A 157 -11.90 -9.95 -3.77
CA LEU A 157 -11.72 -10.41 -5.14
C LEU A 157 -11.46 -11.93 -5.19
N PHE A 158 -10.56 -12.44 -4.34
CA PHE A 158 -10.24 -13.87 -4.27
C PHE A 158 -11.39 -14.72 -3.73
N LYS A 159 -12.28 -14.12 -2.95
CA LYS A 159 -13.54 -14.74 -2.48
C LYS A 159 -14.69 -14.61 -3.49
N ASN A 160 -14.44 -14.18 -4.73
CA ASN A 160 -15.45 -13.94 -5.78
C ASN A 160 -16.57 -12.95 -5.33
N LYS A 161 -16.20 -11.93 -4.57
CA LYS A 161 -17.10 -10.84 -4.13
C LYS A 161 -16.70 -9.50 -4.77
N PRO A 162 -16.89 -9.31 -6.10
CA PRO A 162 -16.37 -8.16 -6.82
C PRO A 162 -16.97 -6.82 -6.36
N ASN A 163 -18.22 -6.77 -5.89
CA ASN A 163 -18.80 -5.54 -5.35
C ASN A 163 -18.06 -5.11 -4.08
N LEU A 164 -17.87 -6.02 -3.11
CA LEU A 164 -17.13 -5.71 -1.87
C LEU A 164 -15.67 -5.36 -2.16
N SER A 165 -15.06 -6.01 -3.16
CA SER A 165 -13.71 -5.68 -3.61
C SER A 165 -13.65 -4.20 -4.03
N LEU A 166 -14.52 -3.76 -4.94
CA LEU A 166 -14.46 -2.38 -5.46
C LEU A 166 -15.02 -1.35 -4.46
N ILE A 167 -15.87 -1.74 -3.51
CA ILE A 167 -16.23 -0.90 -2.36
C ILE A 167 -14.99 -0.61 -1.50
N CYS A 168 -14.25 -1.65 -1.07
CA CYS A 168 -13.03 -1.46 -0.28
C CYS A 168 -11.98 -0.66 -1.05
N TYR A 169 -11.80 -0.91 -2.34
CA TYR A 169 -10.89 -0.16 -3.19
C TYR A 169 -11.31 1.32 -3.32
N GLY A 170 -12.61 1.60 -3.48
CA GLY A 170 -13.14 2.95 -3.55
C GLY A 170 -12.96 3.73 -2.25
N ILE A 171 -13.13 3.07 -1.09
CA ILE A 171 -12.84 3.70 0.21
C ILE A 171 -11.33 3.96 0.34
N ALA A 172 -10.46 3.01 -0.06
CA ALA A 172 -9.02 3.20 -0.07
C ALA A 172 -8.60 4.40 -0.94
N PHE A 173 -9.18 4.53 -2.14
CA PHE A 173 -8.96 5.66 -3.03
C PHE A 173 -9.43 6.99 -2.41
N ALA A 174 -10.56 6.99 -1.70
CA ALA A 174 -11.05 8.18 -1.01
C ALA A 174 -10.15 8.59 0.18
N PHE A 175 -9.32 7.67 0.71
CA PHE A 175 -8.33 7.99 1.74
C PHE A 175 -7.04 8.55 1.17
N LYS A 176 -6.52 7.95 0.07
CA LYS A 176 -5.20 8.31 -0.44
C LYS A 176 -5.06 7.99 -1.94
N LEU A 177 -4.54 8.99 -2.68
CA LEU A 177 -4.37 8.90 -4.13
C LEU A 177 -3.43 7.74 -4.56
N GLN A 178 -2.47 7.36 -3.71
CA GLN A 178 -1.53 6.25 -3.96
C GLN A 178 -2.21 4.89 -4.20
N THR A 179 -3.49 4.77 -3.85
CA THR A 179 -4.32 3.62 -4.26
C THR A 179 -4.33 3.42 -5.77
N LEU A 180 -4.18 4.48 -6.57
CA LEU A 180 -4.11 4.41 -8.03
C LEU A 180 -2.87 3.69 -8.56
N PHE A 181 -1.82 3.50 -7.76
CA PHE A 181 -0.60 2.79 -8.21
C PHE A 181 -0.89 1.38 -8.71
N ILE A 182 -1.90 0.73 -8.16
CA ILE A 182 -2.32 -0.60 -8.59
C ILE A 182 -3.62 -0.59 -9.41
N PHE A 183 -4.17 0.57 -9.76
CA PHE A 183 -5.38 0.66 -10.58
C PHE A 183 -5.25 -0.07 -11.93
N PRO A 184 -4.08 -0.07 -12.62
CA PRO A 184 -3.87 -0.85 -13.83
C PRO A 184 -4.17 -2.35 -13.66
N LEU A 185 -3.94 -2.94 -12.48
CA LEU A 185 -4.33 -4.33 -12.17
C LEU A 185 -5.85 -4.52 -12.31
N PHE A 186 -6.67 -3.57 -11.82
CA PHE A 186 -8.12 -3.68 -11.91
C PHE A 186 -8.63 -3.55 -13.35
N ILE A 187 -7.97 -2.74 -14.18
CA ILE A 187 -8.25 -2.68 -15.63
C ILE A 187 -7.95 -4.03 -16.30
N ILE A 188 -6.83 -4.67 -15.95
CA ILE A 188 -6.48 -6.01 -16.46
C ILE A 188 -7.50 -7.05 -15.98
N LEU A 189 -7.94 -7.00 -14.73
CA LEU A 189 -8.99 -7.87 -14.20
C LEU A 189 -10.30 -7.72 -14.98
N TRP A 190 -10.66 -6.50 -15.37
CA TRP A 190 -11.81 -6.25 -16.24
C TRP A 190 -11.58 -6.82 -17.65
N ALA A 191 -10.45 -6.54 -18.27
CA ALA A 191 -10.11 -7.07 -19.60
C ALA A 191 -10.09 -8.61 -19.65
N LYS A 192 -9.78 -9.26 -18.51
CA LYS A 192 -9.80 -10.72 -18.33
C LYS A 192 -11.14 -11.28 -17.82
N ASN A 193 -12.21 -10.49 -17.87
CA ASN A 193 -13.56 -10.86 -17.42
C ASN A 193 -13.67 -11.32 -15.94
N LYS A 194 -12.68 -10.98 -15.09
CA LYS A 194 -12.75 -11.21 -13.64
C LYS A 194 -13.60 -10.12 -12.96
N LEU A 195 -13.69 -8.94 -13.56
CA LEU A 195 -14.54 -7.82 -13.16
C LEU A 195 -15.44 -7.40 -14.33
N LYS A 196 -16.56 -6.76 -14.01
CA LYS A 196 -17.45 -6.11 -14.98
C LYS A 196 -17.38 -4.61 -14.81
N LEU A 197 -17.59 -3.83 -15.87
CA LEU A 197 -17.53 -2.37 -15.84
C LEU A 197 -18.42 -1.75 -14.74
N LYS A 198 -19.62 -2.33 -14.50
CA LYS A 198 -20.53 -1.88 -13.45
C LYS A 198 -19.92 -1.91 -12.02
N HIS A 199 -18.93 -2.76 -11.77
CA HIS A 199 -18.32 -2.81 -10.43
C HIS A 199 -17.49 -1.55 -10.16
N PHE A 200 -16.92 -0.91 -11.18
CA PHE A 200 -16.14 0.33 -11.05
C PHE A 200 -16.99 1.53 -10.58
N LEU A 201 -18.31 1.46 -10.74
CA LEU A 201 -19.21 2.47 -10.16
C LEU A 201 -19.06 2.59 -8.65
N TRP A 202 -18.69 1.51 -7.95
CA TRP A 202 -18.47 1.55 -6.51
C TRP A 202 -17.31 2.46 -6.11
N ILE A 203 -16.28 2.63 -6.94
CA ILE A 203 -15.19 3.57 -6.67
C ILE A 203 -15.75 4.99 -6.59
N VAL A 204 -16.56 5.37 -7.58
CA VAL A 204 -17.17 6.69 -7.65
C VAL A 204 -18.14 6.89 -6.49
N VAL A 205 -19.03 5.92 -6.25
CA VAL A 205 -20.01 5.98 -5.16
C VAL A 205 -19.31 6.13 -3.80
N MET A 206 -18.28 5.32 -3.54
CA MET A 206 -17.56 5.38 -2.26
C MET A 206 -16.79 6.68 -2.09
N TYR A 207 -16.25 7.27 -3.17
CA TYR A 207 -15.64 8.58 -3.11
C TYR A 207 -16.64 9.65 -2.67
N PHE A 208 -17.82 9.69 -3.30
CA PHE A 208 -18.87 10.65 -2.93
C PHE A 208 -19.43 10.43 -1.53
N VAL A 209 -19.62 9.17 -1.12
CA VAL A 209 -20.01 8.83 0.27
C VAL A 209 -18.93 9.30 1.27
N ALA A 210 -17.67 9.16 0.92
CA ALA A 210 -16.56 9.52 1.80
C ALA A 210 -16.39 11.03 1.97
N ILE A 211 -16.68 11.85 0.95
CA ILE A 211 -16.61 13.31 1.06
C ILE A 211 -17.89 13.95 1.61
N LEU A 212 -19.01 13.19 1.65
CA LEU A 212 -20.31 13.71 2.06
C LEU A 212 -20.32 14.41 3.44
N PRO A 213 -19.70 13.89 4.51
CA PRO A 213 -19.71 14.60 5.79
C PRO A 213 -19.01 15.98 5.74
N ALA A 214 -17.91 16.12 4.99
CA ALA A 214 -17.22 17.40 4.83
C ALA A 214 -18.06 18.39 4.02
N TRP A 215 -18.74 17.93 2.97
CA TRP A 215 -19.68 18.73 2.21
C TRP A 215 -20.86 19.21 3.07
N LEU A 216 -21.45 18.33 3.87
CA LEU A 216 -22.53 18.68 4.83
C LEU A 216 -22.05 19.63 5.94
N ALA A 217 -20.76 19.59 6.29
CA ALA A 217 -20.17 20.57 7.21
C ALA A 217 -20.03 21.97 6.58
N GLY A 218 -20.12 22.09 5.24
CA GLY A 218 -20.08 23.35 4.50
C GLY A 218 -18.89 23.53 3.56
N ARG A 219 -17.99 22.55 3.41
CA ARG A 219 -16.88 22.67 2.45
C ARG A 219 -17.41 22.59 1.01
N PRO A 220 -17.00 23.50 0.09
CA PRO A 220 -17.44 23.47 -1.29
C PRO A 220 -17.15 22.13 -1.98
N LEU A 221 -18.16 21.59 -2.70
CA LEU A 221 -18.01 20.29 -3.37
C LEU A 221 -16.87 20.29 -4.40
N ILE A 222 -16.65 21.41 -5.08
CA ILE A 222 -15.59 21.54 -6.08
C ILE A 222 -14.19 21.40 -5.46
N GLU A 223 -13.96 21.94 -4.25
CA GLU A 223 -12.70 21.77 -3.52
C GLU A 223 -12.50 20.30 -3.13
N LEU A 224 -13.56 19.64 -2.64
CA LEU A 224 -13.52 18.23 -2.27
C LEU A 224 -13.22 17.32 -3.47
N ILE A 225 -13.67 17.66 -4.66
CA ILE A 225 -13.38 16.90 -5.89
C ILE A 225 -11.95 17.18 -6.36
N ASN A 226 -11.47 18.42 -6.22
CA ASN A 226 -10.16 18.84 -6.69
C ASN A 226 -9.01 18.56 -5.72
N ILE A 227 -9.28 18.07 -4.51
CA ILE A 227 -8.27 17.90 -3.46
C ILE A 227 -7.04 17.11 -3.92
N TYR A 228 -7.20 16.11 -4.76
CA TYR A 228 -6.08 15.34 -5.32
C TYR A 228 -5.30 16.08 -6.41
N VAL A 229 -5.93 17.00 -7.11
CA VAL A 229 -5.26 17.89 -8.07
C VAL A 229 -4.41 18.89 -7.31
N GLU A 230 -4.94 19.46 -6.23
CA GLU A 230 -4.25 20.40 -5.36
C GLU A 230 -3.05 19.74 -4.66
N GLN A 231 -3.22 18.53 -4.10
CA GLN A 231 -2.10 17.76 -3.54
C GLN A 231 -0.97 17.53 -4.54
N GLY A 232 -1.28 17.27 -5.80
CA GLY A 232 -0.28 17.04 -6.85
C GLY A 232 0.56 18.28 -7.18
N THR A 233 0.11 19.48 -6.80
CA THR A 233 0.83 20.76 -7.05
C THR A 233 1.61 21.27 -5.84
N GLN A 234 1.35 20.78 -4.64
CA GLN A 234 1.98 21.27 -3.40
C GLN A 234 3.47 20.92 -3.31
N ASP A 235 3.85 19.74 -3.75
CA ASP A 235 5.24 19.25 -3.71
C ASP A 235 6.03 19.55 -4.99
N ALA A 236 5.56 20.51 -5.82
CA ALA A 236 6.16 20.88 -7.10
C ALA A 236 7.53 21.61 -6.98
N TYR A 237 8.29 21.40 -5.88
CA TYR A 237 9.63 21.91 -5.71
C TYR A 237 10.73 20.88 -5.98
N SER A 238 10.38 19.59 -6.07
CA SER A 238 11.32 18.51 -6.37
C SER A 238 10.66 17.39 -7.17
N LEU A 239 11.38 16.82 -8.14
CA LEU A 239 10.93 15.66 -8.91
C LEU A 239 10.98 14.34 -8.12
N SER A 240 11.72 14.31 -7.00
CA SER A 240 11.79 13.18 -6.08
C SER A 240 12.04 13.67 -4.66
N LEU A 241 11.20 13.20 -3.73
CA LEU A 241 11.26 13.50 -2.31
C LEU A 241 11.86 12.28 -1.58
N LYS A 242 13.16 12.01 -1.87
CA LYS A 242 13.98 10.93 -1.30
C LYS A 242 13.56 9.50 -1.67
N TRP A 243 12.57 9.31 -2.51
CA TRP A 243 12.26 7.99 -3.06
C TRP A 243 13.29 7.57 -4.13
N SER A 244 13.62 6.29 -4.17
CA SER A 244 14.60 5.69 -5.10
C SER A 244 14.00 5.54 -6.51
N ASN A 245 13.72 6.64 -7.19
CA ASN A 245 13.10 6.69 -8.51
C ASN A 245 14.07 7.16 -9.61
N ILE A 246 13.60 7.16 -10.85
CA ILE A 246 14.38 7.52 -12.03
C ILE A 246 15.01 8.92 -11.92
N TYR A 247 14.34 9.86 -11.25
CA TYR A 247 14.82 11.26 -11.14
C TYR A 247 16.08 11.38 -10.29
N GLN A 248 16.32 10.43 -9.39
CA GLN A 248 17.56 10.38 -8.59
C GLN A 248 18.80 10.08 -9.44
N LEU A 249 18.63 9.52 -10.65
CA LEU A 249 19.74 9.22 -11.56
C LEU A 249 20.28 10.47 -12.27
N TYR A 250 19.55 11.58 -12.26
CA TYR A 250 19.99 12.83 -12.88
C TYR A 250 20.97 13.65 -12.01
N GLY A 251 21.27 13.21 -10.79
CA GLY A 251 22.13 13.93 -9.86
C GLY A 251 21.51 15.21 -9.29
N SER A 252 20.33 15.59 -9.71
CA SER A 252 19.54 16.70 -9.19
C SER A 252 18.05 16.36 -9.28
N THR A 253 17.34 16.57 -8.19
CA THR A 253 15.88 16.39 -8.12
C THR A 253 15.14 17.71 -8.20
N PHE A 254 15.82 18.80 -8.58
CA PHE A 254 15.17 20.11 -8.75
C PHE A 254 13.99 20.01 -9.71
N PHE A 255 12.92 20.70 -9.35
CA PHE A 255 11.72 20.76 -10.16
C PHE A 255 12.01 21.47 -11.50
N ILE A 256 11.67 20.79 -12.59
CA ILE A 256 11.63 21.34 -13.94
C ILE A 256 10.31 20.87 -14.55
N GLN A 257 9.43 21.82 -14.88
CA GLN A 257 8.06 21.55 -15.33
C GLN A 257 8.01 20.64 -16.59
N GLU A 258 8.97 20.80 -17.49
CA GLU A 258 9.07 19.95 -18.68
C GLU A 258 9.36 18.49 -18.31
N TYR A 259 10.20 18.24 -17.32
CA TYR A 259 10.53 16.90 -16.85
C TYR A 259 9.37 16.27 -16.07
N GLU A 260 8.62 17.06 -15.30
CA GLU A 260 7.40 16.62 -14.66
C GLU A 260 6.39 16.12 -15.70
N LYS A 261 6.05 16.96 -16.69
CA LYS A 261 5.12 16.61 -17.76
C LYS A 261 5.60 15.40 -18.56
N ALA A 262 6.89 15.37 -18.92
CA ALA A 262 7.48 14.25 -19.65
C ALA A 262 7.39 12.95 -18.83
N GLY A 263 7.66 13.00 -17.52
CA GLY A 263 7.54 11.86 -16.63
C GLY A 263 6.12 11.33 -16.49
N ILE A 264 5.14 12.22 -16.35
CA ILE A 264 3.72 11.84 -16.31
C ILE A 264 3.30 11.15 -17.61
N TRP A 265 3.64 11.72 -18.77
CA TRP A 265 3.30 11.10 -20.05
C TRP A 265 4.04 9.80 -20.30
N LEU A 266 5.30 9.71 -19.85
CA LEU A 266 6.11 8.48 -19.94
C LEU A 266 5.46 7.35 -19.17
N ILE A 267 5.13 7.56 -17.90
CA ILE A 267 4.50 6.50 -17.09
C ILE A 267 3.12 6.11 -17.64
N LEU A 268 2.31 7.07 -18.07
CA LEU A 268 1.02 6.77 -18.69
C LEU A 268 1.19 5.91 -19.97
N GLY A 269 2.17 6.25 -20.81
CA GLY A 269 2.50 5.46 -22.00
C GLY A 269 2.95 4.05 -21.66
N ILE A 270 3.85 3.89 -20.68
CA ILE A 270 4.33 2.57 -20.22
C ILE A 270 3.15 1.74 -19.67
N LEU A 271 2.32 2.33 -18.81
CA LEU A 271 1.16 1.65 -18.24
C LEU A 271 0.18 1.19 -19.32
N MET A 272 -0.13 2.06 -20.31
CA MET A 272 -1.01 1.70 -21.43
C MET A 272 -0.45 0.55 -22.26
N LEU A 273 0.83 0.57 -22.60
CA LEU A 273 1.49 -0.49 -23.37
C LEU A 273 1.45 -1.83 -22.63
N ILE A 274 1.77 -1.84 -21.34
CA ILE A 274 1.76 -3.07 -20.53
C ILE A 274 0.34 -3.59 -20.36
N MET A 275 -0.62 -2.73 -20.03
CA MET A 275 -2.03 -3.12 -19.91
C MET A 275 -2.57 -3.68 -21.24
N PHE A 276 -2.28 -3.04 -22.35
CA PHE A 276 -2.66 -3.53 -23.68
C PHE A 276 -2.05 -4.91 -23.97
N PHE A 277 -0.75 -5.08 -23.74
CA PHE A 277 -0.07 -6.36 -23.91
C PHE A 277 -0.71 -7.46 -23.05
N MET A 278 -0.94 -7.18 -21.76
CA MET A 278 -1.56 -8.13 -20.84
C MET A 278 -3.02 -8.43 -21.19
N ALA A 279 -3.77 -7.44 -21.65
CA ALA A 279 -5.17 -7.62 -22.07
C ALA A 279 -5.27 -8.48 -23.35
N TYR A 280 -4.39 -8.24 -24.33
CA TYR A 280 -4.41 -8.90 -25.63
C TYR A 280 -4.01 -10.38 -25.56
N ARG A 281 -2.99 -10.74 -24.75
CA ARG A 281 -2.49 -12.10 -24.66
C ARG A 281 -3.48 -13.05 -23.96
N LYS A 282 -3.51 -14.33 -24.39
CA LYS A 282 -4.31 -15.39 -23.77
C LYS A 282 -3.46 -16.08 -22.69
N TYR A 283 -3.84 -15.97 -21.44
CA TYR A 283 -3.23 -16.65 -20.28
C TYR A 283 -4.24 -16.69 -19.14
N GLU A 284 -4.01 -17.53 -18.16
CA GLU A 284 -4.81 -17.59 -16.95
C GLU A 284 -4.28 -16.56 -15.94
N LEU A 285 -5.14 -15.64 -15.53
CA LEU A 285 -4.84 -14.68 -14.46
C LEU A 285 -5.20 -15.33 -13.11
N ASN A 286 -4.26 -16.13 -12.58
CA ASN A 286 -4.38 -16.78 -11.28
C ASN A 286 -4.04 -15.82 -10.12
N LYS A 287 -4.31 -16.24 -8.87
CA LYS A 287 -4.12 -15.43 -7.68
C LYS A 287 -2.65 -15.00 -7.48
N GLU A 288 -1.70 -15.89 -7.76
CA GLU A 288 -0.28 -15.61 -7.64
C GLU A 288 0.15 -14.49 -8.62
N LEU A 289 -0.28 -14.58 -9.87
CA LEU A 289 0.01 -13.56 -10.88
C LEU A 289 -0.65 -12.22 -10.53
N ILE A 290 -1.85 -12.21 -9.93
CA ILE A 290 -2.51 -10.99 -9.45
C ILE A 290 -1.62 -10.28 -8.41
N LEU A 291 -1.04 -11.02 -7.46
CA LEU A 291 -0.16 -10.43 -6.44
C LEU A 291 1.16 -9.90 -7.03
N LEU A 292 1.75 -10.64 -7.98
CA LEU A 292 2.95 -10.20 -8.70
C LEU A 292 2.68 -8.92 -9.52
N VAL A 293 1.54 -8.87 -10.21
CA VAL A 293 1.14 -7.70 -11.02
C VAL A 293 0.85 -6.50 -10.12
N GLY A 294 0.24 -6.71 -8.95
CA GLY A 294 0.06 -5.66 -7.94
C GLY A 294 1.39 -5.10 -7.45
N PHE A 295 2.34 -5.96 -7.11
CA PHE A 295 3.72 -5.57 -6.75
C PHE A 295 4.39 -4.77 -7.86
N PHE A 296 4.36 -5.30 -9.08
CA PHE A 296 4.97 -4.68 -10.24
C PHE A 296 4.43 -3.27 -10.53
N PHE A 297 3.10 -3.08 -10.55
CA PHE A 297 2.53 -1.76 -10.81
C PHE A 297 2.76 -0.78 -9.67
N ALA A 298 2.76 -1.24 -8.42
CA ALA A 298 3.08 -0.37 -7.29
C ALA A 298 4.52 0.17 -7.39
N MET A 299 5.51 -0.69 -7.69
CA MET A 299 6.90 -0.26 -7.94
C MET A 299 7.02 0.63 -9.18
N LEU A 300 6.46 0.18 -10.31
CA LEU A 300 6.59 0.86 -11.60
C LEU A 300 6.07 2.29 -11.52
N THR A 301 4.90 2.47 -10.91
CA THR A 301 4.28 3.79 -10.79
C THR A 301 5.11 4.70 -9.89
N ALA A 302 5.53 4.23 -8.71
CA ALA A 302 6.37 5.00 -7.81
C ALA A 302 7.75 5.33 -8.41
N TYR A 303 8.27 4.50 -9.32
CA TYR A 303 9.56 4.69 -9.94
C TYR A 303 9.56 5.77 -11.03
N PHE A 304 8.51 5.86 -11.85
CA PHE A 304 8.46 6.78 -12.99
C PHE A 304 7.65 8.05 -12.73
N LEU A 305 6.73 8.04 -11.74
CA LEU A 305 5.93 9.22 -11.43
C LEU A 305 6.80 10.26 -10.71
N PRO A 306 6.70 11.57 -11.04
CA PRO A 306 7.37 12.64 -10.30
C PRO A 306 6.76 12.85 -8.90
N HIS A 307 7.46 13.61 -8.06
CA HIS A 307 7.04 14.02 -6.71
C HIS A 307 6.81 12.86 -5.73
N MET A 308 7.55 11.75 -5.92
CA MET A 308 7.40 10.59 -5.04
C MET A 308 8.14 10.79 -3.71
N HIS A 309 7.39 10.68 -2.62
CA HIS A 309 7.90 10.68 -1.27
C HIS A 309 8.57 9.37 -0.89
N GLU A 310 9.45 9.43 0.08
CA GLU A 310 10.22 8.31 0.64
C GLU A 310 9.37 7.12 1.08
N ARG A 311 8.07 7.32 1.40
CA ARG A 311 7.14 6.29 1.88
C ARG A 311 6.25 5.68 0.76
N TYR A 312 6.32 6.16 -0.46
CA TYR A 312 5.41 5.71 -1.51
C TYR A 312 5.70 4.30 -2.07
N GLY A 313 6.82 3.69 -1.64
CA GLY A 313 7.09 2.26 -1.84
C GLY A 313 6.30 1.32 -0.91
N PHE A 314 5.61 1.84 0.12
CA PHE A 314 4.97 1.03 1.16
C PHE A 314 3.97 0.00 0.61
N LEU A 315 3.15 0.38 -0.37
CA LEU A 315 2.21 -0.55 -1.00
C LEU A 315 2.93 -1.69 -1.74
N ALA A 316 4.07 -1.40 -2.36
CA ALA A 316 4.90 -2.41 -3.03
C ALA A 316 5.56 -3.36 -2.01
N ASP A 317 6.03 -2.87 -0.83
CA ASP A 317 6.53 -3.70 0.26
C ASP A 317 5.52 -4.80 0.63
N ILE A 318 4.26 -4.41 0.78
CA ILE A 318 3.15 -5.30 1.16
C ILE A 318 2.90 -6.36 0.07
N PHE A 319 2.78 -5.95 -1.19
CA PHE A 319 2.56 -6.88 -2.29
C PHE A 319 3.76 -7.80 -2.55
N ALA A 320 5.00 -7.32 -2.34
CA ALA A 320 6.20 -8.13 -2.43
C ALA A 320 6.18 -9.31 -1.44
N ILE A 321 5.81 -9.05 -0.17
CA ILE A 321 5.67 -10.08 0.85
C ILE A 321 4.58 -11.08 0.44
N LEU A 322 3.39 -10.60 0.06
CA LEU A 322 2.30 -11.47 -0.35
C LEU A 322 2.72 -12.37 -1.51
N TYR A 323 3.37 -11.83 -2.53
CA TYR A 323 3.86 -12.62 -3.65
C TYR A 323 4.90 -13.66 -3.22
N ALA A 324 5.87 -13.28 -2.39
CA ALA A 324 6.92 -14.18 -1.90
C ALA A 324 6.34 -15.35 -1.09
N PHE A 325 5.27 -15.14 -0.32
CA PHE A 325 4.61 -16.22 0.42
C PHE A 325 3.80 -17.17 -0.47
N THR A 326 3.43 -16.78 -1.69
CA THR A 326 2.89 -17.74 -2.67
C THR A 326 4.02 -18.59 -3.28
N THR A 327 5.18 -17.99 -3.50
CA THR A 327 6.34 -18.63 -4.13
C THR A 327 7.62 -18.33 -3.33
N ILE A 328 7.90 -19.16 -2.33
CA ILE A 328 8.98 -18.93 -1.33
C ILE A 328 10.35 -18.62 -1.98
N LYS A 329 10.65 -19.15 -3.15
CA LYS A 329 11.89 -18.84 -3.90
C LYS A 329 12.02 -17.37 -4.30
N ARG A 330 10.98 -16.56 -4.08
CA ARG A 330 10.90 -15.14 -4.45
C ARG A 330 11.10 -14.16 -3.27
N PHE A 331 11.56 -14.66 -2.12
CA PHE A 331 11.81 -13.82 -0.94
C PHE A 331 12.86 -12.72 -1.16
N TYR A 332 13.67 -12.79 -2.21
CA TYR A 332 14.58 -11.71 -2.57
C TYR A 332 13.85 -10.40 -2.95
N TYR A 333 12.62 -10.46 -3.50
CA TYR A 333 11.83 -9.27 -3.79
C TYR A 333 11.53 -8.46 -2.53
N PRO A 334 10.81 -9.00 -1.52
CA PRO A 334 10.54 -8.21 -0.31
C PRO A 334 11.82 -7.87 0.45
N LEU A 335 12.82 -8.75 0.47
CA LEU A 335 14.07 -8.47 1.17
C LEU A 335 14.74 -7.21 0.63
N VAL A 336 14.94 -7.14 -0.68
CA VAL A 336 15.63 -6.01 -1.31
C VAL A 336 14.74 -4.77 -1.30
N HIS A 337 13.46 -4.86 -1.70
CA HIS A 337 12.57 -3.71 -1.79
C HIS A 337 12.33 -3.06 -0.42
N ILE A 338 12.07 -3.85 0.64
CA ILE A 338 11.89 -3.32 2.00
C ILE A 338 13.17 -2.66 2.51
N MET A 339 14.36 -3.18 2.18
CA MET A 339 15.62 -2.51 2.54
C MET A 339 15.74 -1.13 1.86
N LEU A 340 15.38 -1.01 0.59
CA LEU A 340 15.37 0.27 -0.12
C LEU A 340 14.33 1.23 0.48
N SER A 341 13.12 0.75 0.70
CA SER A 341 12.03 1.51 1.29
C SER A 341 12.37 1.99 2.71
N PHE A 342 12.89 1.10 3.56
CA PHE A 342 13.31 1.45 4.91
C PHE A 342 14.49 2.44 4.93
N SER A 343 15.43 2.32 3.99
CA SER A 343 16.53 3.27 3.85
C SER A 343 16.02 4.67 3.48
N ALA A 344 15.04 4.77 2.58
CA ALA A 344 14.38 6.04 2.25
C ALA A 344 13.67 6.65 3.48
N TYR A 345 12.99 5.84 4.31
CA TYR A 345 12.40 6.29 5.57
C TYR A 345 13.46 6.84 6.53
N MET A 346 14.58 6.13 6.70
CA MET A 346 15.66 6.57 7.59
C MET A 346 16.36 7.84 7.11
N GLU A 347 16.46 8.04 5.82
CA GLU A 347 16.95 9.29 5.20
C GLU A 347 16.12 10.52 5.65
N TYR A 348 14.82 10.34 5.77
CA TYR A 348 13.91 11.39 6.24
C TYR A 348 13.88 11.50 7.77
N LEU A 349 13.68 10.39 8.47
CA LEU A 349 13.40 10.35 9.90
C LEU A 349 14.63 10.64 10.76
N SER A 350 15.82 10.15 10.38
CA SER A 350 17.01 10.28 11.21
C SER A 350 17.76 11.59 11.01
N LYS A 351 17.57 12.26 9.84
CA LYS A 351 18.31 13.48 9.41
C LYS A 351 19.85 13.32 9.38
N THR A 352 20.36 12.18 9.86
CA THR A 352 21.81 11.88 9.94
C THR A 352 22.23 10.76 9.01
N PHE A 353 21.26 9.94 8.56
CA PHE A 353 21.51 8.89 7.59
C PHE A 353 21.40 9.49 6.18
N ALA A 354 22.45 9.36 5.40
CA ALA A 354 22.46 9.72 3.99
C ALA A 354 22.74 8.45 3.18
N GLY A 355 21.67 7.89 2.61
CA GLY A 355 21.78 6.69 1.77
C GLY A 355 22.26 7.04 0.35
N PRO A 356 22.91 6.10 -0.35
CA PRO A 356 23.27 6.27 -1.75
C PRO A 356 22.06 6.10 -2.67
N ILE A 357 21.04 6.98 -2.56
CA ILE A 357 19.75 6.88 -3.23
C ILE A 357 19.86 6.68 -4.76
N PRO A 358 20.79 7.31 -5.50
CA PRO A 358 20.96 7.03 -6.93
C PRO A 358 21.27 5.55 -7.23
N TYR A 359 22.07 4.88 -6.41
CA TYR A 359 22.34 3.45 -6.58
C TYR A 359 21.12 2.60 -6.20
N TYR A 360 20.34 3.04 -5.21
CA TYR A 360 19.09 2.39 -4.87
C TYR A 360 18.09 2.47 -6.02
N ALA A 361 18.06 3.58 -6.76
CA ALA A 361 17.21 3.70 -7.95
C ALA A 361 17.59 2.69 -9.05
N LEU A 362 18.89 2.37 -9.22
CA LEU A 362 19.31 1.30 -10.15
C LEU A 362 18.86 -0.09 -9.67
N VAL A 363 18.94 -0.35 -8.38
CA VAL A 363 18.47 -1.62 -7.80
C VAL A 363 16.96 -1.76 -7.93
N GLU A 364 16.21 -0.68 -7.68
CA GLU A 364 14.76 -0.64 -7.87
C GLU A 364 14.36 -0.90 -9.33
N LEU A 365 15.07 -0.29 -10.29
CA LEU A 365 14.89 -0.57 -11.71
C LEU A 365 15.13 -2.06 -12.03
N ALA A 366 16.18 -2.65 -11.47
CA ALA A 366 16.47 -4.07 -11.66
C ALA A 366 15.34 -4.96 -11.11
N LEU A 367 14.75 -4.64 -9.95
CA LEU A 367 13.59 -5.36 -9.42
C LEU A 367 12.37 -5.24 -10.33
N ILE A 368 12.10 -4.04 -10.88
CA ILE A 368 11.01 -3.80 -11.83
C ILE A 368 11.21 -4.65 -13.09
N VAL A 369 12.43 -4.67 -13.66
CA VAL A 369 12.75 -5.49 -14.83
C VAL A 369 12.59 -6.99 -14.53
N LEU A 370 13.07 -7.46 -13.38
CA LEU A 370 12.93 -8.87 -12.98
C LEU A 370 11.47 -9.27 -12.81
N ALA A 371 10.66 -8.44 -12.15
CA ALA A 371 9.23 -8.68 -11.99
C ALA A 371 8.51 -8.65 -13.34
N GLY A 372 8.86 -7.72 -14.23
CA GLY A 372 8.34 -7.65 -15.60
C GLY A 372 8.67 -8.88 -16.44
N LEU A 373 9.91 -9.38 -16.38
CA LEU A 373 10.33 -10.62 -17.04
C LEU A 373 9.59 -11.84 -16.48
N GLU A 374 9.33 -11.84 -15.18
CA GLU A 374 8.57 -12.93 -14.57
C GLU A 374 7.11 -12.91 -15.01
N ILE A 375 6.46 -11.74 -15.06
CA ILE A 375 5.11 -11.55 -15.62
C ILE A 375 5.10 -12.01 -17.08
N TYR A 376 6.09 -11.60 -17.86
CA TYR A 376 6.21 -12.03 -19.27
C TYR A 376 6.28 -13.55 -19.40
N SER A 377 7.05 -14.22 -18.53
CA SER A 377 7.18 -15.68 -18.55
C SER A 377 5.86 -16.42 -18.21
N TYR A 378 5.02 -15.83 -17.34
CA TYR A 378 3.67 -16.33 -17.09
C TYR A 378 2.77 -16.18 -18.33
N ILE A 379 2.79 -15.00 -18.94
CA ILE A 379 1.90 -14.64 -20.06
C ILE A 379 2.23 -15.46 -21.32
N THR A 380 3.50 -15.80 -21.54
CA THR A 380 3.97 -16.56 -22.72
C THR A 380 3.96 -18.08 -22.50
N GLY A 381 3.69 -18.55 -21.29
CA GLY A 381 3.75 -19.98 -20.93
C GLY A 381 5.18 -20.56 -20.87
N GLU A 382 6.21 -19.72 -20.92
CA GLU A 382 7.60 -20.17 -20.79
C GLU A 382 7.90 -20.76 -19.40
N ARG A 383 7.22 -20.28 -18.37
CA ARG A 383 7.32 -20.81 -17.01
C ARG A 383 6.91 -22.27 -16.95
N ASP A 384 5.77 -22.62 -17.54
CA ASP A 384 5.24 -23.99 -17.51
C ASP A 384 6.17 -24.96 -18.27
N LYS A 385 6.71 -24.51 -19.40
CA LYS A 385 7.71 -25.25 -20.16
C LYS A 385 8.99 -25.52 -19.37
N ARG A 386 9.46 -24.54 -18.56
CA ARG A 386 10.64 -24.71 -17.70
C ARG A 386 10.39 -25.65 -16.53
N ILE A 387 9.18 -25.63 -15.95
CA ILE A 387 8.78 -26.54 -14.86
C ILE A 387 8.75 -27.97 -15.40
N MET A 388 8.02 -28.23 -16.50
CA MET A 388 7.95 -29.56 -17.13
C MET A 388 9.33 -30.12 -17.52
N LYS A 389 10.22 -29.25 -18.03
CA LYS A 389 11.58 -29.68 -18.39
C LYS A 389 12.42 -30.06 -17.15
N ARG A 390 12.22 -29.39 -16.01
CA ARG A 390 12.92 -29.74 -14.76
C ARG A 390 12.39 -31.04 -14.15
N GLU A 391 11.09 -31.26 -14.18
CA GLU A 391 10.47 -32.51 -13.73
C GLU A 391 10.92 -33.70 -14.56
N ALA A 392 11.02 -33.52 -15.88
CA ALA A 392 11.53 -34.55 -16.80
C ALA A 392 13.04 -34.86 -16.63
N VAL A 393 13.82 -33.99 -16.02
CA VAL A 393 15.25 -34.21 -15.76
C VAL A 393 15.50 -34.84 -14.36
N ASN A 394 14.55 -34.63 -13.44
CA ASN A 394 14.68 -35.07 -12.02
C ASN A 394 13.85 -36.38 -11.74
N GLY A 395 13.06 -36.87 -12.66
CA GLY A 395 12.37 -38.18 -12.66
C GLY A 395 13.06 -39.17 -13.58
#